data_f60560d719fb228ceac76aebf35c80c1
#
_entry.id   f60560d719fb228ceac76aebf35c80c1
#
_cell.length_a   1.000
_cell.length_b   1.000
_cell.length_c   1.000
_cell.angle_alpha   90.00
_cell.angle_beta   90.00
_cell.angle_gamma   90.00
#
_symmetry.space_group_name_H-M   'P 1'
#
loop_
_entity.id
_entity.type
_entity.pdbx_description
1 polymer ?
#
loop_
_entity_poly.entity_id
_entity_poly.type
_entity_poly.pdbx_seq_one_letter_code
_entity_poly.pdbx_strand_id
1 'polypeptide(L)'
;TTTAAMTNPSSNLPTERTELSNANSLLDHLQLLIAFRGPITVAEYINHALLHPEFGYYTQNQKDGGAVFGKDHDFTTAPEISQMFSELLGVWVVHTATTLGFDKFHLVEIGPGRGTLMEDVVRTVSQFSDVAKRMETIHLVERSESLRALQKEKVQWPSLEWHDTFSDVPGDVPCIVLAQELFDALPVHQFELTEHGWCERMVDILEEEVEEAEAVMEGKEGNEDERK
;
A
#
# COMPACT_ATOMS: atom_id res chain seq x y z
N THR A 1 1.04 55.87 -38.63
CA THR A 1 0.33 54.64 -38.22
C THR A 1 1.30 53.70 -37.54
N THR A 2 1.40 53.80 -36.23
CA THR A 2 2.31 52.99 -35.41
C THR A 2 1.49 51.84 -34.85
N THR A 3 1.81 50.61 -35.28
CA THR A 3 1.18 49.39 -34.76
C THR A 3 1.91 48.98 -33.49
N ALA A 4 1.25 49.15 -32.35
CA ALA A 4 1.75 48.66 -31.08
C ALA A 4 1.53 47.12 -31.01
N ALA A 5 2.60 46.35 -30.87
CA ALA A 5 2.55 44.93 -30.61
C ALA A 5 2.04 44.71 -29.19
N MET A 6 0.88 44.05 -29.05
CA MET A 6 0.40 43.54 -27.75
C MET A 6 1.26 42.34 -27.38
N THR A 7 2.12 42.52 -26.41
CA THR A 7 2.78 41.41 -25.70
C THR A 7 1.78 40.79 -24.79
N ASN A 8 1.40 39.54 -25.07
CA ASN A 8 0.63 38.70 -24.18
C ASN A 8 1.47 38.44 -22.91
N PRO A 9 1.03 38.76 -21.69
CA PRO A 9 1.68 38.29 -20.51
C PRO A 9 1.38 36.78 -20.41
N SER A 10 2.38 35.96 -20.69
CA SER A 10 2.32 34.54 -20.35
C SER A 10 2.05 34.44 -18.84
N SER A 11 0.83 34.06 -18.50
CA SER A 11 0.44 33.73 -17.14
C SER A 11 1.25 32.49 -16.71
N ASN A 12 2.34 32.72 -15.98
CA ASN A 12 2.97 31.72 -15.15
C ASN A 12 2.07 31.47 -13.94
N LEU A 13 0.89 30.92 -14.17
CA LEU A 13 0.13 30.28 -13.09
C LEU A 13 0.88 29.00 -12.76
N PRO A 14 1.24 28.75 -11.49
CA PRO A 14 1.86 27.52 -11.08
C PRO A 14 0.94 26.37 -11.48
N THR A 15 1.52 25.32 -12.02
CA THR A 15 0.75 24.10 -12.34
C THR A 15 0.64 23.28 -11.06
N GLU A 16 -0.46 22.55 -10.87
CA GLU A 16 -0.67 21.61 -9.75
C GLU A 16 0.60 20.82 -9.42
N ARG A 17 1.30 20.32 -10.44
CA ARG A 17 2.53 19.54 -10.27
C ARG A 17 3.68 20.36 -9.66
N THR A 18 3.74 21.66 -9.94
CA THR A 18 4.79 22.54 -9.43
C THR A 18 4.54 22.88 -7.96
N GLU A 19 3.28 23.12 -7.58
CA GLU A 19 2.90 23.40 -6.19
C GLU A 19 3.07 22.17 -5.29
N LEU A 20 2.57 21.02 -5.72
CA LEU A 20 2.71 19.77 -4.97
C LEU A 20 4.19 19.33 -4.80
N SER A 21 5.10 19.79 -5.69
CA SER A 21 6.55 19.51 -5.55
C SER A 21 7.22 20.34 -4.46
N ASN A 22 6.56 21.35 -3.90
CA ASN A 22 7.09 22.21 -2.84
C ASN A 22 6.71 21.72 -1.43
N ALA A 23 5.90 20.66 -1.31
CA ALA A 23 5.56 20.08 -0.03
C ALA A 23 6.80 19.51 0.68
N ASN A 24 6.94 19.83 1.97
CA ASN A 24 8.05 19.34 2.81
C ASN A 24 7.61 18.19 3.74
N SER A 25 6.32 17.93 3.81
CA SER A 25 5.72 16.88 4.61
C SER A 25 4.49 16.29 3.91
N LEU A 26 4.01 15.15 4.42
CA LEU A 26 2.75 14.56 3.96
C LEU A 26 1.57 15.50 4.23
N LEU A 27 1.58 16.18 5.37
CA LEU A 27 0.53 17.13 5.74
C LEU A 27 0.47 18.29 4.74
N ASP A 28 1.61 18.93 4.45
CA ASP A 28 1.69 20.01 3.46
C ASP A 28 1.18 19.54 2.10
N HIS A 29 1.59 18.35 1.68
CA HIS A 29 1.16 17.76 0.41
C HIS A 29 -0.36 17.58 0.35
N LEU A 30 -0.97 17.04 1.40
CA LEU A 30 -2.42 16.82 1.46
C LEU A 30 -3.20 18.14 1.53
N GLN A 31 -2.72 19.12 2.30
CA GLN A 31 -3.33 20.46 2.37
C GLN A 31 -3.29 21.15 1.01
N LEU A 32 -2.14 21.16 0.34
CA LEU A 32 -2.02 21.72 -1.01
C LEU A 32 -2.91 21.01 -2.02
N LEU A 33 -2.98 19.67 -1.96
CA LEU A 33 -3.82 18.86 -2.83
C LEU A 33 -5.31 19.22 -2.66
N ILE A 34 -5.78 19.30 -1.41
CA ILE A 34 -7.17 19.62 -1.08
C ILE A 34 -7.48 21.07 -1.44
N ALA A 35 -6.60 22.02 -1.13
CA ALA A 35 -6.79 23.42 -1.49
C ALA A 35 -6.88 23.62 -3.01
N PHE A 36 -6.16 22.82 -3.81
CA PHE A 36 -6.16 22.92 -5.26
C PHE A 36 -7.35 22.20 -5.94
N ARG A 37 -7.73 21.02 -5.43
CA ARG A 37 -8.76 20.16 -6.06
C ARG A 37 -10.10 20.12 -5.34
N GLY A 38 -10.14 20.60 -4.08
CA GLY A 38 -11.22 20.36 -3.15
C GLY A 38 -11.06 19.06 -2.37
N PRO A 39 -12.05 18.69 -1.55
CA PRO A 39 -12.02 17.48 -0.71
C PRO A 39 -11.65 16.22 -1.49
N ILE A 40 -10.84 15.37 -0.89
CA ILE A 40 -10.39 14.09 -1.46
C ILE A 40 -11.13 12.92 -0.83
N THR A 41 -11.21 11.79 -1.51
CA THR A 41 -11.82 10.58 -0.95
C THR A 41 -10.95 9.99 0.18
N VAL A 42 -11.57 9.23 1.09
CA VAL A 42 -10.82 8.46 2.10
C VAL A 42 -9.82 7.52 1.42
N ALA A 43 -10.17 6.95 0.27
CA ALA A 43 -9.27 6.10 -0.51
C ALA A 43 -8.03 6.87 -0.99
N GLU A 44 -8.18 8.08 -1.52
CA GLU A 44 -7.05 8.94 -1.92
C GLU A 44 -6.19 9.31 -0.72
N TYR A 45 -6.81 9.71 0.40
CA TYR A 45 -6.09 10.00 1.64
C TYR A 45 -5.23 8.82 2.10
N ILE A 46 -5.81 7.61 2.21
CA ILE A 46 -5.08 6.39 2.60
C ILE A 46 -3.95 6.09 1.62
N ASN A 47 -4.21 6.23 0.31
CA ASN A 47 -3.19 5.99 -0.70
C ASN A 47 -1.98 6.93 -0.54
N HIS A 48 -2.22 8.23 -0.31
CA HIS A 48 -1.13 9.17 -0.05
C HIS A 48 -0.43 8.88 1.29
N ALA A 49 -1.19 8.61 2.35
CA ALA A 49 -0.63 8.34 3.67
C ALA A 49 0.29 7.10 3.69
N LEU A 50 -0.07 6.06 2.95
CA LEU A 50 0.67 4.80 2.95
C LEU A 50 1.70 4.67 1.83
N LEU A 51 1.38 5.16 0.62
CA LEU A 51 2.12 4.84 -0.60
C LEU A 51 2.72 6.05 -1.33
N HIS A 52 2.62 7.27 -0.78
CA HIS A 52 3.24 8.43 -1.41
C HIS A 52 4.76 8.20 -1.60
N PRO A 53 5.34 8.47 -2.78
CA PRO A 53 6.74 8.12 -3.10
C PRO A 53 7.78 8.69 -2.13
N GLU A 54 7.51 9.86 -1.55
CA GLU A 54 8.43 10.55 -0.64
C GLU A 54 7.99 10.51 0.82
N PHE A 55 6.69 10.59 1.10
CA PHE A 55 6.13 10.78 2.43
C PHE A 55 5.31 9.58 2.94
N GLY A 56 5.02 8.60 2.08
CA GLY A 56 4.19 7.46 2.43
C GLY A 56 4.85 6.56 3.47
N TYR A 57 4.06 6.10 4.44
CA TYR A 57 4.54 5.27 5.55
C TYR A 57 5.38 4.07 5.09
N TYR A 58 4.88 3.30 4.11
CA TYR A 58 5.61 2.13 3.61
C TYR A 58 6.83 2.49 2.76
N THR A 59 6.78 3.61 2.04
CA THR A 59 7.89 4.04 1.17
C THR A 59 9.04 4.67 1.94
N GLN A 60 8.78 5.44 2.99
CA GLN A 60 9.84 6.00 3.84
C GLN A 60 10.62 4.90 4.56
N ASN A 61 9.92 3.96 5.17
CA ASN A 61 10.56 2.87 5.90
C ASN A 61 11.44 1.97 5.00
N GLN A 62 11.13 1.87 3.70
CA GLN A 62 12.00 1.18 2.74
C GLN A 62 13.30 1.94 2.44
N LYS A 63 13.30 3.28 2.42
CA LYS A 63 14.49 4.11 2.15
C LYS A 63 15.52 4.03 3.27
N ASP A 64 15.07 3.91 4.51
CA ASP A 64 15.96 3.86 5.69
C ASP A 64 16.53 2.46 5.96
N GLY A 65 16.30 1.49 5.06
CA GLY A 65 16.73 0.10 5.24
C GLY A 65 16.00 -0.61 6.38
N GLY A 66 14.97 0.03 6.94
CA GLY A 66 14.12 -0.51 7.98
C GLY A 66 13.00 -1.37 7.37
N ALA A 67 12.82 -2.57 7.89
CA ALA A 67 11.61 -3.31 7.62
C ALA A 67 10.48 -2.71 8.45
N VAL A 68 9.32 -2.47 7.85
CA VAL A 68 8.13 -1.99 8.56
C VAL A 68 7.64 -3.02 9.57
N PHE A 69 8.01 -4.29 9.36
CA PHE A 69 7.53 -5.45 10.11
C PHE A 69 8.66 -6.15 10.87
N GLY A 70 8.40 -6.56 12.12
CA GLY A 70 9.32 -7.35 12.95
C GLY A 70 9.36 -6.88 14.40
N LYS A 71 10.03 -7.64 15.28
CA LYS A 71 10.05 -7.42 16.74
C LYS A 71 10.59 -6.06 17.19
N ASP A 72 11.36 -5.39 16.35
CA ASP A 72 11.98 -4.09 16.63
C ASP A 72 11.33 -2.95 15.81
N HIS A 73 10.15 -3.18 15.24
CA HIS A 73 9.43 -2.25 14.36
C HIS A 73 8.03 -1.95 14.90
N ASP A 74 7.34 -1.00 14.25
CA ASP A 74 6.05 -0.47 14.70
C ASP A 74 4.93 -1.53 14.77
N PHE A 75 5.02 -2.58 13.97
CA PHE A 75 4.02 -3.65 13.92
C PHE A 75 4.66 -5.04 14.04
N THR A 76 4.06 -5.87 14.90
CA THR A 76 4.34 -7.30 14.97
C THR A 76 3.09 -8.06 14.51
N THR A 77 3.18 -8.74 13.38
CA THR A 77 2.08 -9.49 12.78
C THR A 77 1.89 -10.86 13.43
N ALA A 78 0.69 -11.47 13.30
CA ALA A 78 0.39 -12.76 13.89
C ALA A 78 1.41 -13.87 13.58
N PRO A 79 1.94 -14.01 12.35
CA PRO A 79 3.02 -14.96 12.03
C PRO A 79 4.32 -14.72 12.77
N GLU A 80 4.62 -13.47 13.14
CA GLU A 80 5.84 -13.12 13.87
C GLU A 80 5.69 -13.30 15.39
N ILE A 81 4.46 -13.23 15.89
CA ILE A 81 4.15 -13.51 17.31
C ILE A 81 4.22 -15.01 17.59
N SER A 82 3.66 -15.85 16.70
CA SER A 82 3.53 -17.26 16.93
C SER A 82 3.60 -18.08 15.64
N GLN A 83 4.60 -18.92 15.54
CA GLN A 83 4.75 -19.95 14.51
C GLN A 83 3.50 -20.84 14.38
N MET A 84 2.80 -21.11 15.50
CA MET A 84 1.59 -21.92 15.54
C MET A 84 0.49 -21.35 14.64
N PHE A 85 0.39 -20.02 14.51
CA PHE A 85 -0.58 -19.38 13.62
C PHE A 85 -0.36 -19.81 12.16
N SER A 86 0.86 -19.69 11.68
CA SER A 86 1.23 -20.05 10.31
C SER A 86 1.12 -21.57 10.06
N GLU A 87 1.45 -22.39 11.06
CA GLU A 87 1.31 -23.84 10.97
C GLU A 87 -0.17 -24.26 10.86
N LEU A 88 -1.07 -23.62 11.60
CA LEU A 88 -2.51 -23.86 11.49
C LEU A 88 -3.05 -23.48 10.11
N LEU A 89 -2.56 -22.39 9.53
CA LEU A 89 -2.88 -22.04 8.14
C LEU A 89 -2.33 -23.09 7.15
N GLY A 90 -1.13 -23.62 7.38
CA GLY A 90 -0.60 -24.73 6.60
C GLY A 90 -1.49 -25.97 6.65
N VAL A 91 -1.99 -26.34 7.83
CA VAL A 91 -2.98 -27.42 8.01
C VAL A 91 -4.28 -27.09 7.27
N TRP A 92 -4.74 -25.85 7.33
CA TRP A 92 -5.93 -25.40 6.58
C TRP A 92 -5.72 -25.52 5.07
N VAL A 93 -4.56 -25.16 4.54
CA VAL A 93 -4.21 -25.33 3.11
C VAL A 93 -4.31 -26.81 2.72
N VAL A 94 -3.74 -27.71 3.53
CA VAL A 94 -3.80 -29.15 3.32
C VAL A 94 -5.25 -29.66 3.32
N HIS A 95 -6.04 -29.24 4.31
CA HIS A 95 -7.45 -29.58 4.42
C HIS A 95 -8.24 -29.11 3.20
N THR A 96 -8.04 -27.86 2.80
CA THR A 96 -8.73 -27.21 1.67
C THR A 96 -8.41 -27.93 0.35
N ALA A 97 -7.14 -28.14 0.05
CA ALA A 97 -6.72 -28.83 -1.17
C ALA A 97 -7.26 -30.27 -1.23
N THR A 98 -7.34 -30.94 -0.08
CA THR A 98 -7.88 -32.31 0.01
C THR A 98 -9.40 -32.32 -0.16
N THR A 99 -10.11 -31.43 0.54
CA THR A 99 -11.58 -31.36 0.51
C THR A 99 -12.12 -30.95 -0.85
N LEU A 100 -11.43 -30.01 -1.53
CA LEU A 100 -11.79 -29.55 -2.87
C LEU A 100 -11.31 -30.51 -3.98
N GLY A 101 -10.50 -31.52 -3.63
CA GLY A 101 -10.04 -32.54 -4.56
C GLY A 101 -9.13 -31.99 -5.66
N PHE A 102 -8.30 -30.99 -5.35
CA PHE A 102 -7.36 -30.45 -6.35
C PHE A 102 -6.31 -31.50 -6.72
N ASP A 103 -6.23 -31.86 -7.99
CA ASP A 103 -5.15 -32.71 -8.53
C ASP A 103 -3.83 -31.92 -8.55
N LYS A 104 -3.91 -30.63 -8.86
CA LYS A 104 -2.83 -29.66 -8.88
C LYS A 104 -3.35 -28.30 -8.40
N PHE A 105 -2.53 -27.52 -7.73
CA PHE A 105 -2.88 -26.17 -7.31
C PHE A 105 -1.65 -25.28 -7.12
N HIS A 106 -1.85 -23.98 -7.19
CA HIS A 106 -0.91 -22.97 -6.78
C HIS A 106 -1.23 -22.44 -5.38
N LEU A 107 -0.21 -22.15 -4.60
CA LEU A 107 -0.34 -21.42 -3.35
C LEU A 107 0.12 -19.97 -3.59
N VAL A 108 -0.74 -19.01 -3.26
CA VAL A 108 -0.48 -17.59 -3.49
C VAL A 108 -0.49 -16.86 -2.16
N GLU A 109 0.47 -16.00 -1.91
CA GLU A 109 0.41 -15.04 -0.80
C GLU A 109 0.51 -13.63 -1.35
N ILE A 110 -0.43 -12.76 -0.93
CA ILE A 110 -0.46 -11.35 -1.30
C ILE A 110 0.03 -10.54 -0.11
N GLY A 111 1.10 -9.75 -0.31
CA GLY A 111 1.74 -9.00 0.75
C GLY A 111 2.47 -9.87 1.77
N PRO A 112 3.40 -10.75 1.33
CA PRO A 112 4.06 -11.74 2.21
C PRO A 112 5.02 -11.11 3.23
N GLY A 113 5.26 -9.80 3.16
CA GLY A 113 6.19 -9.11 4.03
C GLY A 113 7.57 -9.78 4.05
N ARG A 114 8.03 -10.21 5.22
CA ARG A 114 9.33 -10.90 5.37
C ARG A 114 9.31 -12.38 4.95
N GLY A 115 8.16 -12.90 4.54
CA GLY A 115 7.97 -14.29 4.14
C GLY A 115 7.83 -15.29 5.28
N THR A 116 7.64 -14.83 6.52
CA THR A 116 7.56 -15.69 7.71
C THR A 116 6.35 -16.60 7.67
N LEU A 117 5.17 -16.09 7.25
CA LEU A 117 3.97 -16.90 7.10
C LEU A 117 4.18 -18.03 6.10
N MET A 118 4.66 -17.71 4.90
CA MET A 118 4.84 -18.71 3.83
C MET A 118 5.90 -19.73 4.19
N GLU A 119 6.99 -19.35 4.87
CA GLU A 119 8.03 -20.28 5.37
C GLU A 119 7.41 -21.39 6.21
N ASP A 120 6.59 -21.04 7.20
CA ASP A 120 5.96 -21.97 8.12
C ASP A 120 4.86 -22.80 7.44
N VAL A 121 4.06 -22.17 6.55
CA VAL A 121 3.04 -22.86 5.76
C VAL A 121 3.68 -23.93 4.88
N VAL A 122 4.75 -23.59 4.16
CA VAL A 122 5.48 -24.54 3.31
C VAL A 122 6.06 -25.69 4.12
N ARG A 123 6.68 -25.38 5.26
CA ARG A 123 7.22 -26.41 6.18
C ARG A 123 6.11 -27.37 6.63
N THR A 124 4.94 -26.84 6.95
CA THR A 124 3.79 -27.65 7.37
C THR A 124 3.23 -28.49 6.24
N VAL A 125 2.97 -27.89 5.06
CA VAL A 125 2.45 -28.61 3.88
C VAL A 125 3.41 -29.74 3.46
N SER A 126 4.72 -29.52 3.58
CA SER A 126 5.74 -30.52 3.24
C SER A 126 5.65 -31.81 4.06
N GLN A 127 5.03 -31.79 5.27
CA GLN A 127 4.79 -33.00 6.06
C GLN A 127 3.68 -33.89 5.46
N PHE A 128 2.87 -33.34 4.56
CA PHE A 128 1.76 -34.05 3.90
C PHE A 128 2.12 -34.35 2.45
N SER A 129 2.91 -35.41 2.25
CA SER A 129 3.54 -35.73 0.96
C SER A 129 2.57 -35.77 -0.24
N ASP A 130 1.32 -36.22 -0.03
CA ASP A 130 0.32 -36.31 -1.10
C ASP A 130 -0.21 -34.93 -1.53
N VAL A 131 -0.31 -33.99 -0.61
CA VAL A 131 -0.70 -32.58 -0.90
C VAL A 131 0.49 -31.82 -1.46
N ALA A 132 1.66 -31.99 -0.86
CA ALA A 132 2.89 -31.35 -1.33
C ALA A 132 3.22 -31.66 -2.81
N LYS A 133 2.97 -32.91 -3.27
CA LYS A 133 3.15 -33.27 -4.67
C LYS A 133 2.17 -32.61 -5.63
N ARG A 134 1.02 -32.14 -5.13
CA ARG A 134 -0.01 -31.46 -5.91
C ARG A 134 0.17 -29.94 -5.93
N MET A 135 0.92 -29.40 -4.98
CA MET A 135 1.27 -27.97 -4.94
C MET A 135 2.40 -27.71 -5.94
N GLU A 136 2.08 -27.12 -7.09
CA GLU A 136 3.04 -26.92 -8.18
C GLU A 136 3.95 -25.73 -7.93
N THR A 137 3.36 -24.54 -7.78
CA THR A 137 4.11 -23.30 -7.67
C THR A 137 3.60 -22.47 -6.48
N ILE A 138 4.51 -21.79 -5.81
CA ILE A 138 4.21 -20.75 -4.87
C ILE A 138 4.40 -19.41 -5.57
N HIS A 139 3.38 -18.57 -5.52
CA HIS A 139 3.41 -17.22 -6.05
C HIS A 139 3.35 -16.19 -4.90
N LEU A 140 4.31 -15.29 -4.88
CA LEU A 140 4.36 -14.20 -3.91
C LEU A 140 4.09 -12.88 -4.64
N VAL A 141 3.02 -12.18 -4.24
CA VAL A 141 2.69 -10.87 -4.79
C VAL A 141 3.35 -9.80 -3.91
N GLU A 142 4.51 -9.32 -4.34
CA GLU A 142 5.37 -8.40 -3.63
C GLU A 142 6.11 -7.49 -4.61
N ARG A 143 6.09 -6.19 -4.38
CA ARG A 143 6.74 -5.20 -5.27
C ARG A 143 8.14 -4.81 -4.81
N SER A 144 8.42 -4.95 -3.52
CA SER A 144 9.69 -4.57 -2.91
C SER A 144 10.78 -5.61 -3.22
N GLU A 145 11.79 -5.21 -3.97
CA GLU A 145 12.94 -6.07 -4.28
C GLU A 145 13.71 -6.52 -3.03
N SER A 146 13.79 -5.66 -2.02
CA SER A 146 14.45 -5.98 -0.75
C SER A 146 13.69 -7.07 0.01
N LEU A 147 12.35 -7.02 0.02
CA LEU A 147 11.52 -8.06 0.63
C LEU A 147 11.57 -9.36 -0.16
N ARG A 148 11.55 -9.31 -1.50
CA ARG A 148 11.75 -10.49 -2.36
C ARG A 148 13.06 -11.21 -2.06
N ALA A 149 14.13 -10.47 -1.79
CA ALA A 149 15.41 -11.07 -1.42
C ALA A 149 15.32 -11.84 -0.09
N LEU A 150 14.68 -11.27 0.94
CA LEU A 150 14.44 -11.94 2.22
C LEU A 150 13.54 -13.18 2.08
N GLN A 151 12.48 -13.06 1.29
CA GLN A 151 11.54 -14.16 1.03
C GLN A 151 12.25 -15.32 0.32
N LYS A 152 13.15 -15.02 -0.61
CA LYS A 152 13.93 -16.04 -1.34
C LYS A 152 14.86 -16.85 -0.43
N GLU A 153 15.35 -16.24 0.63
CA GLU A 153 16.19 -16.94 1.62
C GLU A 153 15.35 -17.87 2.51
N LYS A 154 14.13 -17.47 2.84
CA LYS A 154 13.26 -18.18 3.79
C LYS A 154 12.39 -19.24 3.14
N VAL A 155 11.72 -18.91 2.04
CA VAL A 155 10.73 -19.79 1.40
C VAL A 155 11.44 -20.77 0.50
N GLN A 156 11.52 -22.04 0.94
CA GLN A 156 12.19 -23.11 0.20
C GLN A 156 11.17 -23.99 -0.51
N TRP A 157 10.93 -23.69 -1.79
CA TRP A 157 10.06 -24.49 -2.67
C TRP A 157 10.67 -24.60 -4.08
N PRO A 158 10.51 -25.73 -4.79
CA PRO A 158 11.14 -25.93 -6.09
C PRO A 158 10.72 -24.90 -7.16
N SER A 159 9.46 -24.45 -7.13
CA SER A 159 8.92 -23.43 -8.03
C SER A 159 8.36 -22.28 -7.19
N LEU A 160 9.13 -21.19 -7.10
CA LEU A 160 8.79 -19.97 -6.35
C LEU A 160 8.92 -18.79 -7.29
N GLU A 161 7.82 -18.05 -7.46
CA GLU A 161 7.71 -16.94 -8.40
C GLU A 161 7.20 -15.68 -7.70
N TRP A 162 7.65 -14.51 -8.16
CA TRP A 162 7.22 -13.21 -7.67
C TRP A 162 6.48 -12.44 -8.74
N HIS A 163 5.44 -11.70 -8.31
CA HIS A 163 4.60 -10.87 -9.16
C HIS A 163 4.46 -9.48 -8.55
N ASP A 164 4.25 -8.46 -9.40
CA ASP A 164 3.99 -7.10 -8.95
C ASP A 164 2.51 -6.91 -8.56
N THR A 165 1.62 -7.64 -9.21
CA THR A 165 0.18 -7.61 -8.95
C THR A 165 -0.42 -9.01 -8.94
N PHE A 166 -1.56 -9.17 -8.28
CA PHE A 166 -2.29 -10.44 -8.27
C PHE A 166 -2.77 -10.86 -9.67
N SER A 167 -3.00 -9.89 -10.56
CA SER A 167 -3.43 -10.16 -11.94
C SER A 167 -2.33 -10.83 -12.78
N ASP A 168 -1.08 -10.77 -12.35
CA ASP A 168 0.05 -11.41 -13.04
C ASP A 168 0.22 -12.89 -12.65
N VAL A 169 -0.51 -13.35 -11.62
CA VAL A 169 -0.49 -14.76 -11.21
C VAL A 169 -1.22 -15.60 -12.25
N PRO A 170 -0.62 -16.71 -12.77
CA PRO A 170 -1.26 -17.59 -13.74
C PRO A 170 -2.60 -18.16 -13.21
N GLY A 171 -3.63 -18.14 -14.04
CA GLY A 171 -4.98 -18.63 -13.70
C GLY A 171 -5.35 -19.97 -14.34
N ASP A 172 -4.37 -20.74 -14.83
CA ASP A 172 -4.55 -22.01 -15.51
C ASP A 172 -4.74 -23.20 -14.55
N VAL A 173 -4.35 -23.02 -13.30
CA VAL A 173 -4.46 -24.01 -12.22
C VAL A 173 -5.22 -23.38 -11.04
N PRO A 174 -6.05 -24.14 -10.28
CA PRO A 174 -6.69 -23.64 -9.08
C PRO A 174 -5.69 -23.04 -8.09
N CYS A 175 -6.06 -21.93 -7.45
CA CYS A 175 -5.22 -21.25 -6.46
C CYS A 175 -5.85 -21.29 -5.06
N ILE A 176 -5.01 -21.51 -4.03
CA ILE A 176 -5.33 -21.16 -2.65
C ILE A 176 -4.61 -19.85 -2.36
N VAL A 177 -5.35 -18.82 -1.98
CA VAL A 177 -4.81 -17.47 -1.77
C VAL A 177 -4.82 -17.13 -0.28
N LEU A 178 -3.67 -16.71 0.23
CA LEU A 178 -3.48 -16.17 1.55
C LEU A 178 -3.30 -14.64 1.45
N ALA A 179 -4.03 -13.88 2.25
CA ALA A 179 -3.96 -12.43 2.31
C ALA A 179 -4.11 -12.01 3.78
N GLN A 180 -3.03 -12.16 4.54
CA GLN A 180 -3.01 -11.91 5.98
C GLN A 180 -2.72 -10.44 6.26
N GLU A 181 -3.62 -9.77 7.02
CA GLU A 181 -3.48 -8.36 7.40
C GLU A 181 -3.14 -7.46 6.18
N LEU A 182 -3.85 -7.69 5.05
CA LEU A 182 -3.63 -6.97 3.81
C LEU A 182 -4.68 -5.90 3.57
N PHE A 183 -5.97 -6.22 3.79
CA PHE A 183 -7.08 -5.37 3.35
C PHE A 183 -7.20 -4.08 4.15
N ASP A 184 -6.75 -4.05 5.39
CA ASP A 184 -6.69 -2.88 6.26
C ASP A 184 -5.63 -1.86 5.84
N ALA A 185 -4.63 -2.30 5.05
CA ALA A 185 -3.62 -1.44 4.44
C ALA A 185 -3.98 -0.93 3.04
N LEU A 186 -5.12 -1.36 2.48
CA LEU A 186 -5.54 -0.94 1.14
C LEU A 186 -6.45 0.29 1.20
N PRO A 187 -6.36 1.18 0.19
CA PRO A 187 -7.28 2.29 0.04
C PRO A 187 -8.73 1.81 -0.06
N VAL A 188 -9.63 2.40 0.74
CA VAL A 188 -11.04 2.04 0.78
C VAL A 188 -11.92 3.27 0.57
N HIS A 189 -12.97 3.12 -0.25
CA HIS A 189 -14.03 4.11 -0.35
C HIS A 189 -15.04 3.90 0.76
N GLN A 190 -15.45 4.96 1.44
CA GLN A 190 -16.42 4.91 2.53
C GLN A 190 -17.70 5.64 2.13
N PHE A 191 -18.85 4.96 2.27
CA PHE A 191 -20.15 5.51 1.93
C PHE A 191 -21.04 5.53 3.15
N GLU A 192 -21.85 6.60 3.27
CA GLU A 192 -22.81 6.80 4.35
C GLU A 192 -24.18 7.13 3.77
N LEU A 193 -25.23 6.54 4.35
CA LEU A 193 -26.62 6.88 4.02
C LEU A 193 -27.04 8.11 4.82
N THR A 194 -27.25 9.22 4.12
CA THR A 194 -27.67 10.51 4.67
C THR A 194 -29.13 10.83 4.25
N GLU A 195 -29.65 11.96 4.70
CA GLU A 195 -30.94 12.51 4.23
C GLU A 195 -30.96 12.82 2.72
N HIS A 196 -29.77 13.00 2.11
CA HIS A 196 -29.59 13.24 0.67
C HIS A 196 -29.34 11.95 -0.13
N GLY A 197 -29.44 10.77 0.50
CA GLY A 197 -29.12 9.47 -0.09
C GLY A 197 -27.71 8.98 0.25
N TRP A 198 -27.18 8.07 -0.56
CA TRP A 198 -25.81 7.57 -0.39
C TRP A 198 -24.79 8.63 -0.77
N CYS A 199 -23.97 9.03 0.19
CA CYS A 199 -22.86 9.98 0.02
C CYS A 199 -21.53 9.30 0.31
N GLU A 200 -20.48 9.65 -0.43
CA GLU A 200 -19.11 9.25 -0.11
C GLU A 200 -18.54 10.17 0.96
N ARG A 201 -17.84 9.59 1.92
CA ARG A 201 -17.11 10.35 2.95
C ARG A 201 -15.83 10.89 2.35
N MET A 202 -15.61 12.19 2.56
CA MET A 202 -14.47 12.91 2.05
C MET A 202 -13.57 13.39 3.20
N VAL A 203 -12.30 13.65 2.89
CA VAL A 203 -11.35 14.31 3.78
C VAL A 203 -11.15 15.72 3.27
N ASP A 204 -11.29 16.68 4.17
CA ASP A 204 -11.14 18.11 3.90
C ASP A 204 -10.27 18.76 4.97
N ILE A 205 -9.84 20.00 4.74
CA ILE A 205 -9.15 20.84 5.74
C ILE A 205 -10.18 21.68 6.47
N LEU A 206 -9.92 21.96 7.76
CA LEU A 206 -10.79 22.84 8.54
C LEU A 206 -10.69 24.28 8.00
N GLU A 207 -11.79 25.03 8.02
CA GLU A 207 -11.84 26.39 7.49
C GLU A 207 -10.76 27.32 8.08
N GLU A 208 -10.39 27.12 9.34
CA GLU A 208 -9.31 27.86 10.01
C GLU A 208 -7.92 27.60 9.38
N GLU A 209 -7.73 26.44 8.72
CA GLU A 209 -6.46 26.07 8.07
C GLU A 209 -6.44 26.44 6.57
N VAL A 210 -7.60 26.73 5.96
CA VAL A 210 -7.70 27.12 4.54
C VAL A 210 -6.98 28.44 4.30
N GLU A 211 -7.14 29.42 5.19
CA GLU A 211 -6.49 30.74 5.08
C GLU A 211 -4.96 30.64 5.12
N GLU A 212 -4.40 29.71 5.94
CA GLU A 212 -2.96 29.47 5.98
C GLU A 212 -2.46 28.80 4.70
N ALA A 213 -3.19 27.81 4.17
CA ALA A 213 -2.83 27.12 2.93
C ALA A 213 -2.90 28.06 1.72
N GLU A 214 -3.91 28.92 1.62
CA GLU A 214 -4.02 29.94 0.57
C GLU A 214 -2.90 30.97 0.65
N ALA A 215 -2.50 31.38 1.87
CA ALA A 215 -1.39 32.30 2.08
C ALA A 215 -0.04 31.72 1.61
N VAL A 216 0.17 30.41 1.78
CA VAL A 216 1.35 29.71 1.25
C VAL A 216 1.34 29.70 -0.27
N MET A 217 0.19 29.43 -0.92
CA MET A 217 0.06 29.45 -2.38
C MET A 217 0.27 30.85 -2.99
N GLU A 218 -0.12 31.92 -2.25
CA GLU A 218 0.09 33.31 -2.70
C GLU A 218 1.52 33.83 -2.43
N GLY A 219 2.42 33.01 -1.86
CA GLY A 219 3.80 33.39 -1.57
C GLY A 219 3.96 34.47 -0.49
N LYS A 220 2.96 34.63 0.36
CA LYS A 220 3.05 35.53 1.52
C LYS A 220 3.77 34.78 2.64
N GLU A 221 5.09 35.01 2.77
CA GLU A 221 5.87 34.58 3.94
C GLU A 221 5.21 35.13 5.22
N GLY A 222 4.75 34.23 6.06
CA GLY A 222 4.25 34.59 7.38
C GLY A 222 5.38 35.17 8.21
N ASN A 223 5.19 36.39 8.69
CA ASN A 223 6.12 37.12 9.56
C ASN A 223 6.20 36.38 10.90
N GLU A 224 7.31 35.69 11.17
CA GLU A 224 7.58 34.87 12.39
C GLU A 224 7.66 35.70 13.69
N ASP A 225 7.39 37.00 13.68
CA ASP A 225 7.69 37.91 14.79
C ASP A 225 6.56 38.16 15.81
N GLU A 226 5.39 37.53 15.70
CA GLU A 226 4.28 37.78 16.66
C GLU A 226 3.98 36.64 17.66
N ARG A 227 4.86 35.66 17.81
CA ARG A 227 4.74 34.62 18.88
C ARG A 227 5.86 34.79 19.91
N LYS A 228 5.74 35.82 20.77
CA LYS A 228 6.45 35.92 22.06
C LYS A 228 5.49 36.14 23.20
#